data_30c2018c1cd53c048d56fa5594dc69ad
#
_entry.id   30c2018c1cd53c048d56fa5594dc69ad
#
_cell.length_a   1.000
_cell.length_b   1.000
_cell.length_c   1.000
_cell.angle_alpha   90.00
_cell.angle_beta   90.00
_cell.angle_gamma   90.00
#
_symmetry.space_group_name_H-M   'P 1'
#
loop_
_entity.id
_entity.type
_entity.pdbx_description
1 polymer ?
#
loop_
_entity_poly.entity_id
_entity_poly.type
_entity_poly.pdbx_seq_one_letter_code
_entity_poly.pdbx_strand_id
1 'polypeptide(L)'
;MTSVTVTNDSACTLNESRVPKTEIRLCTYNEFVVIADHLFEEHYDEIARNKQIMKLKPNYKLYEALDSAGWLFIYVAMQDDVCIGYSMNMMMHHLHYADLKVAQNDILFVKKELRGGRLGLRLLKVTEDHARSEGCKLMLWHAKENTALAKLLPKLKYGVQEIMYSKEI
;
A
#
# COMPACT_ATOMS: atom_id res chain seq x y z
N MET A 1 -66.00 -22.73 -27.42
CA MET A 1 -65.57 -21.54 -26.70
C MET A 1 -64.50 -21.99 -25.72
N THR A 2 -63.27 -21.87 -26.12
CA THR A 2 -62.11 -22.38 -25.35
C THR A 2 -61.22 -21.16 -24.91
N SER A 3 -61.25 -20.87 -23.65
CA SER A 3 -60.47 -19.77 -23.08
C SER A 3 -59.02 -20.22 -22.87
N VAL A 4 -58.05 -19.46 -23.42
CA VAL A 4 -56.59 -19.64 -23.22
C VAL A 4 -56.20 -18.72 -22.11
N THR A 5 -55.69 -19.31 -21.04
CA THR A 5 -55.07 -18.57 -19.91
C THR A 5 -53.56 -18.37 -20.22
N VAL A 6 -53.14 -17.12 -20.36
CA VAL A 6 -51.72 -16.76 -20.50
C VAL A 6 -51.18 -16.52 -19.09
N THR A 7 -50.26 -17.38 -18.64
CA THR A 7 -49.45 -17.17 -17.42
C THR A 7 -48.22 -16.38 -17.81
N ASN A 8 -48.13 -15.18 -17.27
CA ASN A 8 -46.93 -14.33 -17.34
C ASN A 8 -45.97 -14.73 -16.21
N ASP A 9 -44.97 -15.53 -16.54
CA ASP A 9 -43.83 -15.78 -15.65
C ASP A 9 -42.76 -14.69 -15.87
N SER A 10 -42.85 -13.63 -15.07
CA SER A 10 -41.78 -12.64 -14.98
C SER A 10 -40.72 -13.17 -14.04
N ALA A 11 -39.69 -13.80 -14.59
CA ALA A 11 -38.48 -14.16 -13.84
C ALA A 11 -37.78 -12.89 -13.39
N CYS A 12 -37.92 -12.55 -12.11
CA CYS A 12 -37.13 -11.54 -11.43
C CYS A 12 -35.72 -12.12 -11.25
N THR A 13 -34.80 -11.79 -12.14
CA THR A 13 -33.38 -12.07 -11.97
C THR A 13 -32.85 -11.22 -10.82
N LEU A 14 -32.72 -11.83 -9.65
CA LEU A 14 -31.99 -11.26 -8.52
C LEU A 14 -30.55 -11.01 -8.96
N ASN A 15 -30.21 -9.76 -9.07
CA ASN A 15 -28.86 -9.31 -9.33
C ASN A 15 -28.04 -9.66 -8.07
N GLU A 16 -27.36 -10.81 -8.07
CA GLU A 16 -26.42 -11.16 -7.00
C GLU A 16 -25.38 -10.05 -6.93
N SER A 17 -25.41 -9.26 -5.88
CA SER A 17 -24.42 -8.24 -5.59
C SER A 17 -23.08 -8.94 -5.39
N ARG A 18 -22.27 -8.96 -6.44
CA ARG A 18 -20.91 -9.51 -6.42
C ARG A 18 -20.10 -8.77 -5.37
N VAL A 19 -19.76 -9.44 -4.29
CA VAL A 19 -18.85 -8.87 -3.28
C VAL A 19 -17.52 -8.54 -3.97
N PRO A 20 -17.08 -7.27 -3.96
CA PRO A 20 -15.86 -6.87 -4.65
C PRO A 20 -14.67 -7.68 -4.16
N LYS A 21 -13.96 -8.35 -5.06
CA LYS A 21 -12.81 -9.17 -4.72
C LYS A 21 -11.58 -8.28 -4.56
N THR A 22 -11.01 -8.23 -3.35
CA THR A 22 -9.75 -7.54 -3.10
C THR A 22 -8.58 -8.49 -3.23
N GLU A 23 -7.67 -8.20 -4.15
CA GLU A 23 -6.41 -8.89 -4.38
C GLU A 23 -5.23 -8.01 -3.96
N ILE A 24 -4.19 -8.63 -3.39
CA ILE A 24 -2.91 -7.95 -3.12
C ILE A 24 -1.84 -8.70 -3.91
N ARG A 25 -1.10 -7.97 -4.73
CA ARG A 25 -0.05 -8.54 -5.57
C ARG A 25 1.18 -7.65 -5.65
N LEU A 26 2.32 -8.27 -5.93
CA LEU A 26 3.55 -7.58 -6.28
C LEU A 26 3.40 -6.93 -7.67
N CYS A 27 4.01 -5.77 -7.88
CA CYS A 27 4.13 -5.16 -9.20
C CYS A 27 5.48 -4.46 -9.36
N THR A 28 5.89 -4.25 -10.60
CA THR A 28 7.05 -3.43 -10.94
C THR A 28 6.73 -1.95 -10.77
N TYR A 29 7.77 -1.11 -10.68
CA TYR A 29 7.56 0.33 -10.60
C TYR A 29 6.86 0.89 -11.84
N ASN A 30 7.23 0.42 -13.04
CA ASN A 30 6.60 0.86 -14.29
C ASN A 30 5.10 0.52 -14.33
N GLU A 31 4.72 -0.66 -13.84
CA GLU A 31 3.30 -1.01 -13.70
C GLU A 31 2.60 -0.14 -12.65
N PHE A 32 3.24 0.09 -11.51
CA PHE A 32 2.72 0.95 -10.45
C PHE A 32 2.37 2.35 -10.95
N VAL A 33 3.25 2.98 -11.72
CA VAL A 33 3.01 4.32 -12.31
C VAL A 33 1.73 4.34 -13.13
N VAL A 34 1.46 3.29 -13.90
CA VAL A 34 0.25 3.22 -14.73
C VAL A 34 -1.03 3.10 -13.89
N ILE A 35 -1.00 2.30 -12.83
CA ILE A 35 -2.23 1.92 -12.10
C ILE A 35 -2.48 2.74 -10.83
N ALA A 36 -1.45 3.35 -10.25
CA ALA A 36 -1.53 3.92 -8.90
C ALA A 36 -0.88 5.29 -8.70
N ASP A 37 -0.23 5.88 -9.71
CA ASP A 37 0.47 7.16 -9.59
C ASP A 37 -0.46 8.28 -9.08
N HIS A 38 -1.70 8.29 -9.52
CA HIS A 38 -2.73 9.25 -9.06
C HIS A 38 -2.96 9.20 -7.54
N LEU A 39 -2.66 8.09 -6.88
CA LEU A 39 -2.78 7.97 -5.42
C LEU A 39 -1.66 8.70 -4.66
N PHE A 40 -0.57 9.10 -5.34
CA PHE A 40 0.46 9.93 -4.70
C PHE A 40 -0.08 11.29 -4.28
N GLU A 41 -0.93 11.92 -5.10
CA GLU A 41 -1.55 13.20 -4.78
C GLU A 41 -2.47 13.06 -3.57
N GLU A 42 -3.35 12.06 -3.58
CA GLU A 42 -4.27 11.79 -2.47
C GLU A 42 -3.51 11.53 -1.17
N HIS A 43 -2.45 10.72 -1.22
CA HIS A 43 -1.60 10.44 -0.08
C HIS A 43 -0.85 11.68 0.41
N TYR A 44 -0.27 12.47 -0.51
CA TYR A 44 0.42 13.71 -0.18
C TYR A 44 -0.50 14.71 0.51
N ASP A 45 -1.69 14.90 -0.02
CA ASP A 45 -2.65 15.85 0.53
C ASP A 45 -3.06 15.49 1.95
N GLU A 46 -3.14 14.21 2.25
CA GLU A 46 -3.52 13.75 3.56
C GLU A 46 -2.42 13.87 4.61
N ILE A 47 -1.18 13.49 4.26
CA ILE A 47 -0.14 13.29 5.28
C ILE A 47 1.10 14.18 5.14
N ALA A 48 1.25 14.92 4.04
CA ALA A 48 2.44 15.74 3.86
C ALA A 48 2.51 16.86 4.89
N ARG A 49 3.67 16.99 5.50
CA ARG A 49 4.04 18.11 6.37
C ARG A 49 5.03 19.00 5.65
N ASN A 50 5.14 20.25 6.08
CA ASN A 50 6.09 21.20 5.47
C ASN A 50 5.91 21.34 3.95
N LYS A 51 4.65 21.39 3.47
CA LYS A 51 4.30 21.45 2.05
C LYS A 51 4.95 22.64 1.30
N GLN A 52 5.35 23.69 2.03
CA GLN A 52 6.07 24.85 1.47
C GLN A 52 7.44 24.46 0.88
N ILE A 53 8.13 23.47 1.46
CA ILE A 53 9.45 22.98 1.00
C ILE A 53 9.38 21.59 0.39
N MET A 54 8.52 20.72 0.91
CA MET A 54 8.36 19.31 0.48
C MET A 54 7.23 19.21 -0.56
N LYS A 55 7.42 19.80 -1.73
CA LYS A 55 6.44 19.71 -2.84
C LYS A 55 6.43 18.32 -3.44
N LEU A 56 5.25 17.79 -3.75
CA LEU A 56 5.13 16.51 -4.42
C LEU A 56 5.79 16.56 -5.80
N LYS A 57 6.88 15.85 -5.93
CA LYS A 57 7.61 15.65 -7.18
C LYS A 57 8.36 14.31 -7.07
N PRO A 58 7.70 13.19 -7.36
CA PRO A 58 8.34 11.89 -7.25
C PRO A 58 9.58 11.80 -8.14
N ASN A 59 10.65 11.20 -7.62
CA ASN A 59 11.86 10.97 -8.41
C ASN A 59 11.71 9.66 -9.19
N TYR A 60 10.93 9.70 -10.28
CA TYR A 60 10.60 8.54 -11.12
C TYR A 60 11.85 7.75 -11.55
N LYS A 61 12.92 8.46 -11.95
CA LYS A 61 14.18 7.83 -12.40
C LYS A 61 14.86 7.06 -11.28
N LEU A 62 14.82 7.57 -10.05
CA LEU A 62 15.41 6.89 -8.91
C LEU A 62 14.60 5.63 -8.54
N TYR A 63 13.28 5.72 -8.52
CA TYR A 63 12.43 4.56 -8.26
C TYR A 63 12.64 3.46 -9.31
N GLU A 64 12.69 3.82 -10.60
CA GLU A 64 12.96 2.88 -11.69
C GLU A 64 14.34 2.21 -11.55
N ALA A 65 15.36 2.97 -11.18
CA ALA A 65 16.70 2.44 -10.93
C ALA A 65 16.74 1.48 -9.73
N LEU A 66 16.05 1.81 -8.66
CA LEU A 66 15.94 0.95 -7.47
C LEU A 66 15.17 -0.35 -7.76
N ASP A 67 14.07 -0.26 -8.54
CA ASP A 67 13.31 -1.42 -9.00
C ASP A 67 14.16 -2.34 -9.87
N SER A 68 14.85 -1.76 -10.86
CA SER A 68 15.74 -2.50 -11.76
C SER A 68 16.92 -3.18 -11.03
N ALA A 69 17.38 -2.58 -9.94
CA ALA A 69 18.44 -3.14 -9.09
C ALA A 69 17.93 -4.17 -8.07
N GLY A 70 16.63 -4.41 -7.98
CA GLY A 70 16.02 -5.30 -6.98
C GLY A 70 16.03 -4.75 -5.55
N TRP A 71 16.13 -3.44 -5.42
CA TRP A 71 16.17 -2.76 -4.11
C TRP A 71 14.84 -2.11 -3.74
N LEU A 72 13.88 -2.09 -4.67
CA LEU A 72 12.50 -1.62 -4.48
C LEU A 72 11.56 -2.82 -4.63
N PHE A 73 10.52 -2.88 -3.80
CA PHE A 73 9.42 -3.80 -4.01
C PHE A 73 8.09 -3.14 -3.64
N ILE A 74 7.08 -3.38 -4.45
CA ILE A 74 5.80 -2.69 -4.35
C ILE A 74 4.67 -3.72 -4.34
N TYR A 75 3.84 -3.66 -3.31
CA TYR A 75 2.58 -4.40 -3.26
C TYR A 75 1.42 -3.44 -3.51
N VAL A 76 0.54 -3.78 -4.44
CA VAL A 76 -0.70 -3.07 -4.71
C VAL A 76 -1.90 -3.89 -4.26
N ALA A 77 -2.89 -3.21 -3.71
CA ALA A 77 -4.18 -3.77 -3.41
C ALA A 77 -5.17 -3.33 -4.49
N MET A 78 -5.70 -4.28 -5.23
CA MET A 78 -6.64 -4.07 -6.32
C MET A 78 -8.04 -4.51 -5.90
N GLN A 79 -9.04 -3.75 -6.29
CA GLN A 79 -10.45 -4.12 -6.17
C GLN A 79 -11.13 -3.84 -7.51
N ASP A 80 -11.58 -4.90 -8.19
CA ASP A 80 -12.22 -4.80 -9.50
C ASP A 80 -11.43 -3.89 -10.47
N ASP A 81 -10.13 -4.18 -10.64
CA ASP A 81 -9.15 -3.46 -11.49
C ASP A 81 -8.77 -2.04 -11.04
N VAL A 82 -9.29 -1.57 -9.92
CA VAL A 82 -8.93 -0.26 -9.34
C VAL A 82 -7.92 -0.45 -8.20
N CYS A 83 -6.83 0.30 -8.23
CA CYS A 83 -5.89 0.35 -7.11
C CYS A 83 -6.50 1.12 -5.94
N ILE A 84 -6.61 0.45 -4.79
CA ILE A 84 -7.23 0.98 -3.56
C ILE A 84 -6.24 1.17 -2.41
N GLY A 85 -5.00 0.79 -2.62
CA GLY A 85 -3.94 0.96 -1.65
C GLY A 85 -2.64 0.30 -2.11
N TYR A 86 -1.54 0.66 -1.50
CA TYR A 86 -0.23 0.12 -1.84
C TYR A 86 0.77 0.22 -0.69
N SER A 87 1.81 -0.60 -0.77
CA SER A 87 2.99 -0.56 0.08
C SER A 87 4.22 -0.50 -0.81
N MET A 88 4.99 0.58 -0.71
CA MET A 88 6.24 0.77 -1.43
C MET A 88 7.38 0.73 -0.44
N ASN A 89 8.39 -0.10 -0.72
CA ASN A 89 9.40 -0.44 0.27
C ASN A 89 10.77 -0.59 -0.40
N MET A 90 11.81 -0.27 0.34
CA MET A 90 13.19 -0.43 -0.08
C MET A 90 13.89 -1.51 0.75
N MET A 91 14.81 -2.23 0.12
CA MET A 91 15.75 -3.13 0.80
C MET A 91 17.16 -2.57 0.69
N MET A 92 17.97 -2.73 1.74
CA MET A 92 19.35 -2.28 1.73
C MET A 92 20.20 -3.05 2.75
N HIS A 93 21.49 -3.04 2.57
CA HIS A 93 22.44 -3.40 3.63
C HIS A 93 22.61 -2.23 4.59
N HIS A 94 22.60 -2.52 5.88
CA HIS A 94 22.76 -1.49 6.90
C HIS A 94 24.19 -0.92 6.87
N LEU A 95 24.33 0.42 6.87
CA LEU A 95 25.64 1.05 6.72
C LEU A 95 26.65 0.68 7.83
N HIS A 96 26.18 0.50 9.07
CA HIS A 96 27.04 0.15 10.20
C HIS A 96 27.14 -1.35 10.47
N TYR A 97 26.29 -2.15 9.84
CA TYR A 97 26.21 -3.60 10.04
C TYR A 97 26.13 -4.27 8.68
N ALA A 98 27.29 -4.48 8.03
CA ALA A 98 27.37 -4.92 6.64
C ALA A 98 26.61 -6.23 6.33
N ASP A 99 26.55 -7.14 7.30
CA ASP A 99 25.85 -8.42 7.16
C ASP A 99 24.34 -8.32 7.44
N LEU A 100 23.85 -7.13 7.82
CA LEU A 100 22.45 -6.90 8.12
C LEU A 100 21.73 -6.33 6.91
N LYS A 101 20.94 -7.17 6.23
CA LYS A 101 19.95 -6.71 5.22
C LYS A 101 18.68 -6.28 5.94
N VAL A 102 18.22 -5.09 5.65
CA VAL A 102 17.00 -4.50 6.22
C VAL A 102 16.04 -4.11 5.11
N ALA A 103 14.75 -4.12 5.41
CA ALA A 103 13.73 -3.48 4.59
C ALA A 103 13.15 -2.29 5.35
N GLN A 104 12.79 -1.24 4.62
CA GLN A 104 12.08 -0.10 5.18
C GLN A 104 10.95 0.35 4.24
N ASN A 105 9.83 0.78 4.81
CA ASN A 105 8.78 1.35 3.99
C ASN A 105 9.12 2.80 3.64
N ASP A 106 8.87 3.15 2.36
CA ASP A 106 8.75 4.52 1.91
C ASP A 106 7.28 4.98 2.09
N ILE A 107 6.34 4.19 1.58
CA ILE A 107 4.92 4.50 1.61
C ILE A 107 4.10 3.27 2.03
N LEU A 108 3.10 3.48 2.88
CA LEU A 108 1.98 2.58 3.09
C LEU A 108 0.69 3.40 3.00
N PHE A 109 -0.12 3.14 2.00
CA PHE A 109 -1.36 3.87 1.75
C PHE A 109 -2.54 2.93 1.52
N VAL A 110 -3.69 3.30 2.06
CA VAL A 110 -5.01 2.70 1.79
C VAL A 110 -5.99 3.83 1.67
N LYS A 111 -6.84 3.81 0.64
CA LYS A 111 -7.90 4.81 0.45
C LYS A 111 -8.73 4.97 1.73
N LYS A 112 -9.04 6.22 2.07
CA LYS A 112 -9.62 6.60 3.37
C LYS A 112 -10.92 5.85 3.69
N GLU A 113 -11.78 5.70 2.70
CA GLU A 113 -13.08 5.01 2.80
C GLU A 113 -12.97 3.50 3.05
N LEU A 114 -11.80 2.91 2.79
CA LEU A 114 -11.54 1.47 2.97
C LEU A 114 -10.70 1.16 4.21
N ARG A 115 -10.45 2.17 5.05
CA ARG A 115 -9.73 2.01 6.33
C ARG A 115 -10.65 1.48 7.43
N GLY A 116 -10.05 0.98 8.50
CA GLY A 116 -10.78 0.32 9.59
C GLY A 116 -11.03 -1.17 9.37
N GLY A 117 -10.84 -1.65 8.13
CA GLY A 117 -10.85 -3.07 7.81
C GLY A 117 -9.48 -3.73 7.93
N ARG A 118 -9.33 -4.91 7.32
CA ARG A 118 -8.10 -5.72 7.38
C ARG A 118 -7.08 -5.39 6.28
N LEU A 119 -7.39 -4.49 5.33
CA LEU A 119 -6.56 -4.28 4.15
C LEU A 119 -5.15 -3.79 4.51
N GLY A 120 -5.04 -2.79 5.38
CA GLY A 120 -3.74 -2.30 5.86
C GLY A 120 -2.91 -3.38 6.55
N LEU A 121 -3.54 -4.23 7.37
CA LEU A 121 -2.87 -5.37 8.03
C LEU A 121 -2.39 -6.42 7.03
N ARG A 122 -3.16 -6.67 5.97
CA ARG A 122 -2.76 -7.59 4.89
C ARG A 122 -1.57 -7.04 4.11
N LEU A 123 -1.55 -5.74 3.82
CA LEU A 123 -0.40 -5.07 3.19
C LEU A 123 0.85 -5.14 4.07
N LEU A 124 0.73 -4.84 5.38
CA LEU A 124 1.84 -5.01 6.33
C LEU A 124 2.38 -6.43 6.27
N LYS A 125 1.49 -7.43 6.36
CA LYS A 125 1.90 -8.84 6.39
C LYS A 125 2.63 -9.27 5.12
N VAL A 126 2.08 -9.00 3.93
CA VAL A 126 2.72 -9.42 2.68
C VAL A 126 4.06 -8.72 2.45
N THR A 127 4.18 -7.45 2.89
CA THR A 127 5.43 -6.70 2.86
C THR A 127 6.50 -7.36 3.72
N GLU A 128 6.16 -7.73 4.94
CA GLU A 128 7.09 -8.40 5.87
C GLU A 128 7.45 -9.82 5.43
N ASP A 129 6.49 -10.56 4.90
CA ASP A 129 6.73 -11.90 4.37
C ASP A 129 7.70 -11.84 3.17
N HIS A 130 7.53 -10.84 2.28
CA HIS A 130 8.46 -10.59 1.18
C HIS A 130 9.86 -10.22 1.70
N ALA A 131 9.96 -9.24 2.57
CA ALA A 131 11.25 -8.83 3.14
C ALA A 131 11.99 -10.01 3.80
N ARG A 132 11.25 -10.87 4.50
CA ARG A 132 11.80 -12.09 5.11
C ARG A 132 12.29 -13.09 4.07
N SER A 133 11.54 -13.32 2.99
CA SER A 133 11.95 -14.23 1.90
C SER A 133 13.19 -13.74 1.16
N GLU A 134 13.39 -12.42 1.08
CA GLU A 134 14.57 -11.76 0.54
C GLU A 134 15.78 -11.72 1.51
N GLY A 135 15.65 -12.35 2.68
CA GLY A 135 16.73 -12.45 3.67
C GLY A 135 16.88 -11.23 4.57
N CYS A 136 15.96 -10.26 4.52
CA CYS A 136 15.97 -9.16 5.48
C CYS A 136 15.73 -9.67 6.90
N LYS A 137 16.48 -9.16 7.86
CA LYS A 137 16.38 -9.51 9.28
C LYS A 137 15.57 -8.49 10.08
N LEU A 138 15.31 -7.33 9.50
CA LEU A 138 14.60 -6.24 10.14
C LEU A 138 13.71 -5.56 9.09
N MET A 139 12.48 -5.21 9.51
CA MET A 139 11.57 -4.33 8.76
C MET A 139 11.37 -3.05 9.57
N LEU A 140 11.73 -1.92 8.99
CA LEU A 140 11.60 -0.59 9.57
C LEU A 140 10.34 0.07 9.02
N TRP A 141 9.36 0.32 9.87
CA TRP A 141 8.13 1.02 9.51
C TRP A 141 8.22 2.50 9.88
N HIS A 142 8.35 3.37 8.89
CA HIS A 142 8.29 4.81 9.06
C HIS A 142 6.83 5.26 9.17
N ALA A 143 6.44 5.74 10.32
CA ALA A 143 5.10 6.24 10.56
C ALA A 143 5.16 7.69 11.03
N LYS A 144 4.47 8.59 10.35
CA LYS A 144 4.35 9.97 10.82
C LYS A 144 3.57 10.01 12.13
N GLU A 145 4.03 10.83 13.05
CA GLU A 145 3.40 11.04 14.34
C GLU A 145 1.89 11.37 14.19
N ASN A 146 1.08 10.82 15.07
CA ASN A 146 -0.37 10.99 15.12
C ASN A 146 -1.17 10.36 13.97
N THR A 147 -0.52 9.62 13.05
CA THR A 147 -1.21 8.88 11.99
C THR A 147 -1.84 7.58 12.50
N ALA A 148 -2.73 6.99 11.68
CA ALA A 148 -3.32 5.69 11.97
C ALA A 148 -2.25 4.58 12.09
N LEU A 149 -1.22 4.62 11.24
CA LEU A 149 -0.11 3.66 11.28
C LEU A 149 0.67 3.78 12.58
N ALA A 150 1.05 5.00 13.00
CA ALA A 150 1.75 5.24 14.25
C ALA A 150 0.99 4.73 15.49
N LYS A 151 -0.35 4.79 15.46
CA LYS A 151 -1.22 4.28 16.52
C LYS A 151 -1.41 2.75 16.47
N LEU A 152 -1.24 2.16 15.29
CA LEU A 152 -1.43 0.73 15.06
C LEU A 152 -0.20 -0.09 15.43
N LEU A 153 1.00 0.33 15.05
CA LEU A 153 2.24 -0.43 15.23
C LEU A 153 2.49 -0.86 16.67
N PRO A 154 2.35 0.00 17.70
CA PRO A 154 2.51 -0.43 19.09
C PRO A 154 1.50 -1.49 19.54
N LYS A 155 0.26 -1.45 19.02
CA LYS A 155 -0.78 -2.45 19.32
C LYS A 155 -0.43 -3.82 18.73
N LEU A 156 0.36 -3.83 17.66
CA LEU A 156 0.90 -5.03 17.02
C LEU A 156 2.26 -5.44 17.61
N LYS A 157 2.68 -4.82 18.73
CA LYS A 157 3.92 -5.10 19.45
C LYS A 157 5.21 -4.75 18.68
N TYR A 158 5.15 -3.81 17.75
CA TYR A 158 6.37 -3.24 17.15
C TYR A 158 7.04 -2.31 18.16
N GLY A 159 8.35 -2.46 18.30
CA GLY A 159 9.18 -1.56 19.12
C GLY A 159 9.54 -0.28 18.37
N VAL A 160 9.66 0.83 19.08
CA VAL A 160 10.23 2.05 18.52
C VAL A 160 11.75 1.86 18.40
N GLN A 161 12.27 2.03 17.18
CA GLN A 161 13.70 1.90 16.89
C GLN A 161 14.40 3.26 16.98
N GLU A 162 13.81 4.29 16.36
CA GLU A 162 14.37 5.64 16.27
C GLU A 162 13.27 6.70 16.31
N ILE A 163 13.65 7.92 16.66
CA ILE A 163 12.80 9.11 16.54
C ILE A 163 13.50 10.09 15.61
N MET A 164 12.85 10.44 14.50
CA MET A 164 13.40 11.37 13.51
C MET A 164 12.89 12.80 13.79
N TYR A 165 13.83 13.71 13.93
CA TYR A 165 13.57 15.15 14.05
C TYR A 165 14.00 15.86 12.75
N SER A 166 13.26 16.89 12.35
CA SER A 166 13.58 17.70 11.18
C SER A 166 13.64 19.18 11.52
N LYS A 167 14.53 19.92 10.83
CA LYS A 167 14.66 21.38 10.90
C LYS A 167 14.87 21.90 9.48
N GLU A 168 14.15 22.94 9.11
CA GLU A 168 14.42 23.70 7.88
C GLU A 168 15.73 24.48 8.03
N ILE A 169 16.59 24.46 7.01
CA ILE A 169 17.90 25.11 6.98
C ILE A 169 18.02 26.00 5.74
#